data_7067cd272aacced45da3fcc89bb5f0ed
#
_entry.id   7067cd272aacced45da3fcc89bb5f0ed
#
_cell.length_a   1.000
_cell.length_b   1.000
_cell.length_c   1.000
_cell.angle_alpha   90.00
_cell.angle_beta   90.00
_cell.angle_gamma   90.00
#
_symmetry.space_group_name_H-M   'P 1'
#
loop_
_entity.id
_entity.type
_entity.pdbx_description
1 polymer ?
#
loop_
_entity_poly.entity_id
_entity_poly.type
_entity_poly.pdbx_seq_one_letter_code
_entity_poly.pdbx_strand_id
1 'polypeptide(L)'
;MKYPLVFKDLHIEDYERVIEVTCEEVQLHAVIAIHQTLVGPALGGVRAFSYDSFDDALTDVLRLSKGMTYKAVLSGTGTGGGKSVIILPKGMTRPTEDILRAFGQAVDSLNGQYIAAEDMGVSVSDINIINQETPWVCGIESVSGDPSIYTAHGVFLCIKETAEQLWGSSSLKGRKIGIQGLGSVGRKLLHSLFFAGAELYVSDTNQAVLDEVTKFYGVTVVPVNAFPTLECDIFVPCAFGGVINRSNVYNLRCRAVVGAANNQLENPSLGAVLHAQGILYAPDYLANAGGLLNVALAVGKAYCPKTVLQKVSQLPLILKEIYQQSENTDQDTVILSDSIVEEKLTAYI
;
A
#
# COMPACT_ATOMS: atom_id res chain seq x y z
N MET A 1 -14.19 -29.62 -8.74
CA MET A 1 -14.04 -29.83 -10.21
C MET A 1 -12.73 -29.17 -10.57
N LYS A 2 -11.83 -29.85 -11.27
CA LYS A 2 -10.55 -29.22 -11.68
C LYS A 2 -10.77 -28.55 -13.04
N TYR A 3 -10.46 -27.25 -13.09
CA TYR A 3 -10.51 -26.49 -14.33
C TYR A 3 -9.30 -26.83 -15.23
N PRO A 4 -9.45 -26.87 -16.56
CA PRO A 4 -8.34 -27.13 -17.50
C PRO A 4 -7.47 -25.85 -17.66
N LEU A 5 -6.59 -25.62 -16.72
CA LEU A 5 -5.69 -24.47 -16.71
C LEU A 5 -4.53 -24.66 -17.68
N VAL A 6 -4.24 -23.64 -18.45
CA VAL A 6 -3.05 -23.54 -19.29
C VAL A 6 -2.09 -22.51 -18.69
N PHE A 7 -0.85 -22.91 -18.47
CA PHE A 7 0.22 -22.07 -17.91
C PHE A 7 1.26 -21.78 -18.99
N LYS A 8 1.68 -20.52 -19.05
CA LYS A 8 2.77 -20.08 -19.91
C LYS A 8 3.72 -19.21 -19.11
N ASP A 9 4.95 -19.68 -18.90
CA ASP A 9 5.99 -18.87 -18.25
C ASP A 9 6.46 -17.78 -19.21
N LEU A 10 6.49 -16.55 -18.70
CA LEU A 10 6.98 -15.36 -19.39
C LEU A 10 8.37 -15.02 -18.84
N HIS A 11 9.39 -14.99 -19.70
CA HIS A 11 10.75 -14.63 -19.29
C HIS A 11 10.87 -13.10 -19.20
N ILE A 12 10.82 -12.57 -17.98
CA ILE A 12 10.97 -11.15 -17.67
C ILE A 12 12.23 -10.98 -16.82
N GLU A 13 13.14 -10.13 -17.27
CA GLU A 13 14.35 -9.79 -16.53
C GLU A 13 14.00 -9.20 -15.15
N ASP A 14 14.80 -9.48 -14.13
CA ASP A 14 14.61 -9.04 -12.73
C ASP A 14 13.43 -9.68 -11.98
N TYR A 15 12.71 -10.64 -12.58
CA TYR A 15 11.61 -11.35 -11.91
C TYR A 15 11.93 -12.84 -11.77
N GLU A 16 11.70 -13.39 -10.59
CA GLU A 16 11.90 -14.83 -10.37
C GLU A 16 10.96 -15.67 -11.23
N ARG A 17 9.70 -15.23 -11.35
CA ARG A 17 8.73 -15.93 -12.20
C ARG A 17 7.55 -15.03 -12.57
N VAL A 18 7.18 -15.05 -13.84
CA VAL A 18 5.97 -14.41 -14.35
C VAL A 18 5.20 -15.43 -15.17
N ILE A 19 3.92 -15.64 -14.85
CA ILE A 19 3.11 -16.72 -15.41
C ILE A 19 1.81 -16.16 -15.94
N GLU A 20 1.54 -16.38 -17.22
CA GLU A 20 0.23 -16.21 -17.82
C GLU A 20 -0.60 -17.49 -17.57
N VAL A 21 -1.82 -17.33 -17.07
CA VAL A 21 -2.74 -18.44 -16.77
C VAL A 21 -4.05 -18.20 -17.50
N THR A 22 -4.48 -19.19 -18.27
CA THR A 22 -5.76 -19.14 -19.01
C THR A 22 -6.62 -20.37 -18.75
N CYS A 23 -7.93 -20.17 -18.81
CA CYS A 23 -8.92 -21.23 -18.84
C CYS A 23 -10.12 -20.77 -19.70
N GLU A 24 -10.25 -21.34 -20.90
CA GLU A 24 -11.30 -20.94 -21.85
C GLU A 24 -12.71 -21.23 -21.33
N GLU A 25 -12.91 -22.34 -20.60
CA GLU A 25 -14.21 -22.78 -20.10
C GLU A 25 -14.89 -21.72 -19.22
N VAL A 26 -14.09 -20.99 -18.42
CA VAL A 26 -14.60 -19.97 -17.47
C VAL A 26 -14.15 -18.56 -17.82
N GLN A 27 -13.49 -18.39 -18.97
CA GLN A 27 -12.94 -17.11 -19.42
C GLN A 27 -11.92 -16.52 -18.44
N LEU A 28 -11.16 -17.36 -17.74
CA LEU A 28 -10.02 -16.89 -16.94
C LEU A 28 -8.88 -16.49 -17.87
N HIS A 29 -8.40 -15.26 -17.71
CA HIS A 29 -7.11 -14.81 -18.22
C HIS A 29 -6.44 -14.02 -17.13
N ALA A 30 -5.33 -14.51 -16.61
CA ALA A 30 -4.62 -13.90 -15.48
C ALA A 30 -3.12 -13.91 -15.69
N VAL A 31 -2.43 -12.98 -15.01
CA VAL A 31 -0.98 -13.00 -14.90
C VAL A 31 -0.61 -12.97 -13.42
N ILE A 32 0.28 -13.88 -13.00
CA ILE A 32 0.86 -13.91 -11.67
C ILE A 32 2.34 -13.56 -11.80
N ALA A 33 2.77 -12.46 -11.18
CA ALA A 33 4.16 -12.03 -11.15
C ALA A 33 4.74 -12.21 -9.75
N ILE A 34 5.75 -13.04 -9.64
CA ILE A 34 6.60 -13.23 -8.47
C ILE A 34 7.88 -12.44 -8.74
N HIS A 35 8.01 -11.29 -8.08
CA HIS A 35 9.21 -10.46 -8.26
C HIS A 35 10.37 -11.04 -7.46
N GLN A 36 10.14 -11.39 -6.17
CA GLN A 36 11.21 -11.83 -5.29
C GLN A 36 10.69 -12.68 -4.13
N THR A 37 11.39 -13.81 -3.82
CA THR A 37 11.08 -14.70 -2.69
C THR A 37 12.26 -14.92 -1.74
N LEU A 38 13.38 -14.20 -1.88
CA LEU A 38 14.58 -14.34 -1.03
C LEU A 38 14.28 -14.20 0.47
N VAL A 39 13.35 -13.34 0.83
CA VAL A 39 12.98 -13.07 2.24
C VAL A 39 11.89 -14.02 2.73
N GLY A 40 11.13 -14.61 1.82
CA GLY A 40 10.00 -15.50 2.09
C GLY A 40 9.01 -15.54 0.93
N PRO A 41 7.87 -16.24 1.06
CA PRO A 41 6.88 -16.35 -0.01
C PRO A 41 6.48 -14.99 -0.55
N ALA A 42 6.30 -14.87 -1.87
CA ALA A 42 5.83 -13.66 -2.49
C ALA A 42 4.37 -13.40 -2.07
N LEU A 43 4.11 -12.22 -1.50
CA LEU A 43 2.77 -11.82 -1.07
C LEU A 43 2.28 -10.64 -1.91
N GLY A 44 1.04 -10.70 -2.38
CA GLY A 44 0.43 -9.58 -3.09
C GLY A 44 -1.03 -9.75 -3.44
N GLY A 45 -1.69 -8.62 -3.69
CA GLY A 45 -3.10 -8.58 -4.01
C GLY A 45 -3.44 -9.11 -5.41
N VAL A 46 -4.63 -9.63 -5.55
CA VAL A 46 -5.26 -10.03 -6.82
C VAL A 46 -6.08 -8.85 -7.32
N ARG A 47 -5.65 -8.24 -8.41
CA ARG A 47 -6.40 -7.16 -9.06
C ARG A 47 -7.28 -7.73 -10.16
N ALA A 48 -8.55 -7.34 -10.22
CA ALA A 48 -9.41 -7.66 -11.34
C ALA A 48 -9.81 -6.38 -12.07
N PHE A 49 -9.40 -6.26 -13.34
CA PHE A 49 -9.64 -5.05 -14.11
C PHE A 49 -9.76 -5.36 -15.62
N SER A 50 -10.50 -4.53 -16.36
CA SER A 50 -10.57 -4.61 -17.81
C SER A 50 -9.49 -3.73 -18.41
N TYR A 51 -8.39 -4.33 -18.85
CA TYR A 51 -7.29 -3.65 -19.51
C TYR A 51 -7.55 -3.48 -21.00
N ASP A 52 -6.97 -2.47 -21.62
CA ASP A 52 -7.07 -2.23 -23.05
C ASP A 52 -6.26 -3.25 -23.87
N SER A 53 -5.14 -3.72 -23.28
CA SER A 53 -4.28 -4.76 -23.89
C SER A 53 -3.69 -5.70 -22.83
N PHE A 54 -3.14 -6.82 -23.27
CA PHE A 54 -2.36 -7.72 -22.42
C PHE A 54 -1.08 -7.02 -21.89
N ASP A 55 -0.44 -6.21 -22.72
CA ASP A 55 0.79 -5.51 -22.35
C ASP A 55 0.55 -4.48 -21.25
N ASP A 56 -0.62 -3.84 -21.21
CA ASP A 56 -1.01 -2.95 -20.11
C ASP A 56 -1.17 -3.73 -18.80
N ALA A 57 -1.83 -4.89 -18.85
CA ALA A 57 -2.00 -5.77 -17.70
C ALA A 57 -0.64 -6.30 -17.20
N LEU A 58 0.24 -6.69 -18.12
CA LEU A 58 1.58 -7.15 -17.80
C LEU A 58 2.41 -6.04 -17.17
N THR A 59 2.39 -4.84 -17.73
CA THR A 59 3.09 -3.67 -17.19
C THR A 59 2.62 -3.36 -15.77
N ASP A 60 1.30 -3.38 -15.53
CA ASP A 60 0.73 -3.09 -14.21
C ASP A 60 1.13 -4.16 -13.17
N VAL A 61 1.00 -5.45 -13.49
CA VAL A 61 1.34 -6.53 -12.56
C VAL A 61 2.84 -6.54 -12.22
N LEU A 62 3.71 -6.28 -13.18
CA LEU A 62 5.15 -6.19 -12.95
C LEU A 62 5.47 -5.04 -11.99
N ARG A 63 5.03 -3.83 -12.31
CA ARG A 63 5.26 -2.65 -11.46
C ARG A 63 4.74 -2.87 -10.03
N LEU A 64 3.56 -3.46 -9.89
CA LEU A 64 2.94 -3.67 -8.58
C LEU A 64 3.64 -4.78 -7.77
N SER A 65 4.08 -5.87 -8.40
CA SER A 65 4.81 -6.94 -7.71
C SER A 65 6.19 -6.47 -7.21
N LYS A 66 6.91 -5.65 -7.98
CA LYS A 66 8.13 -4.98 -7.54
C LYS A 66 7.86 -4.09 -6.33
N GLY A 67 6.83 -3.25 -6.40
CA GLY A 67 6.42 -2.39 -5.28
C GLY A 67 6.07 -3.19 -4.01
N MET A 68 5.47 -4.37 -4.15
CA MET A 68 5.22 -5.27 -3.01
C MET A 68 6.49 -5.81 -2.37
N THR A 69 7.53 -6.14 -3.15
CA THR A 69 8.85 -6.53 -2.61
C THR A 69 9.42 -5.39 -1.77
N TYR A 70 9.46 -4.17 -2.32
CA TYR A 70 10.02 -3.01 -1.63
C TYR A 70 9.29 -2.74 -0.31
N LYS A 71 7.96 -2.77 -0.35
CA LYS A 71 7.13 -2.61 0.84
C LYS A 71 7.38 -3.70 1.87
N ALA A 72 7.44 -4.96 1.46
CA ALA A 72 7.62 -6.11 2.33
C ALA A 72 9.01 -6.12 2.99
N VAL A 73 10.06 -5.88 2.21
CA VAL A 73 11.45 -5.88 2.68
C VAL A 73 11.71 -4.70 3.61
N LEU A 74 11.28 -3.50 3.23
CA LEU A 74 11.51 -2.31 4.04
C LEU A 74 10.78 -2.40 5.38
N SER A 75 9.53 -2.86 5.39
CA SER A 75 8.72 -2.99 6.61
C SER A 75 9.00 -4.25 7.43
N GLY A 76 9.82 -5.18 6.92
CA GLY A 76 10.24 -6.38 7.65
C GLY A 76 9.12 -7.39 7.88
N THR A 77 8.26 -7.62 6.88
CA THR A 77 7.15 -8.60 6.96
C THR A 77 7.65 -10.04 7.05
N GLY A 78 8.84 -10.34 6.51
CA GLY A 78 9.35 -11.70 6.32
C GLY A 78 8.71 -12.39 5.11
N THR A 79 8.19 -11.62 4.16
CA THR A 79 7.66 -12.09 2.87
C THR A 79 8.41 -11.44 1.72
N GLY A 80 8.40 -12.09 0.58
CA GLY A 80 8.77 -11.46 -0.68
C GLY A 80 7.61 -10.67 -1.28
N GLY A 81 7.75 -10.26 -2.53
CA GLY A 81 6.75 -9.49 -3.24
C GLY A 81 6.24 -10.17 -4.49
N GLY A 82 4.93 -10.22 -4.60
CA GLY A 82 4.22 -10.69 -5.78
C GLY A 82 2.99 -9.85 -6.06
N LYS A 83 2.37 -10.10 -7.18
CA LYS A 83 1.10 -9.51 -7.60
C LYS A 83 0.42 -10.40 -8.61
N SER A 84 -0.89 -10.33 -8.68
CA SER A 84 -1.60 -10.92 -9.81
C SER A 84 -2.67 -9.97 -10.36
N VAL A 85 -2.93 -10.13 -11.63
CA VAL A 85 -4.05 -9.48 -12.31
C VAL A 85 -4.94 -10.52 -12.97
N ILE A 86 -6.25 -10.37 -12.83
CA ILE A 86 -7.27 -11.06 -13.62
C ILE A 86 -7.77 -10.07 -14.66
N ILE A 87 -7.54 -10.36 -15.93
CA ILE A 87 -7.94 -9.53 -17.05
C ILE A 87 -9.41 -9.81 -17.32
N LEU A 88 -10.27 -8.88 -16.94
CA LEU A 88 -11.71 -9.06 -17.14
C LEU A 88 -12.10 -8.82 -18.60
N PRO A 89 -12.98 -9.68 -19.15
CA PRO A 89 -13.60 -9.43 -20.45
C PRO A 89 -14.29 -8.06 -20.52
N LYS A 90 -14.31 -7.44 -21.70
CA LYS A 90 -14.99 -6.16 -21.91
C LYS A 90 -16.46 -6.22 -21.44
N GLY A 91 -16.84 -5.25 -20.60
CA GLY A 91 -18.19 -5.16 -20.03
C GLY A 91 -18.38 -5.92 -18.71
N MET A 92 -17.41 -6.73 -18.29
CA MET A 92 -17.42 -7.36 -16.97
C MET A 92 -16.76 -6.40 -15.96
N THR A 93 -17.41 -6.16 -14.84
CA THR A 93 -16.92 -5.26 -13.78
C THR A 93 -16.36 -6.00 -12.56
N ARG A 94 -16.64 -7.31 -12.45
CA ARG A 94 -16.16 -8.19 -11.37
C ARG A 94 -15.95 -9.61 -11.92
N PRO A 95 -15.00 -10.39 -11.36
CA PRO A 95 -14.83 -11.79 -11.71
C PRO A 95 -16.04 -12.62 -11.25
N THR A 96 -16.38 -13.64 -11.99
CA THR A 96 -17.39 -14.65 -11.59
C THR A 96 -16.79 -15.59 -10.54
N GLU A 97 -17.64 -16.34 -9.84
CA GLU A 97 -17.17 -17.36 -8.89
C GLU A 97 -16.30 -18.42 -9.58
N ASP A 98 -16.64 -18.85 -10.79
CA ASP A 98 -15.85 -19.83 -11.55
C ASP A 98 -14.47 -19.30 -11.94
N ILE A 99 -14.35 -18.02 -12.31
CA ILE A 99 -13.06 -17.36 -12.55
C ILE A 99 -12.22 -17.37 -11.27
N LEU A 100 -12.80 -17.02 -10.11
CA LEU A 100 -12.12 -16.99 -8.82
C LEU A 100 -11.66 -18.37 -8.38
N ARG A 101 -12.48 -19.42 -8.57
CA ARG A 101 -12.12 -20.81 -8.28
C ARG A 101 -10.99 -21.31 -9.18
N ALA A 102 -11.09 -21.06 -10.50
CA ALA A 102 -10.04 -21.43 -11.45
C ALA A 102 -8.71 -20.71 -11.11
N PHE A 103 -8.77 -19.43 -10.76
CA PHE A 103 -7.63 -18.67 -10.29
C PHE A 103 -7.06 -19.24 -8.97
N GLY A 104 -7.92 -19.66 -8.03
CA GLY A 104 -7.51 -20.34 -6.80
C GLY A 104 -6.70 -21.61 -7.05
N GLN A 105 -7.14 -22.44 -8.04
CA GLN A 105 -6.35 -23.63 -8.44
C GLN A 105 -5.01 -23.25 -9.09
N ALA A 106 -4.95 -22.12 -9.81
CA ALA A 106 -3.70 -21.61 -10.35
C ALA A 106 -2.73 -21.21 -9.21
N VAL A 107 -3.21 -20.52 -8.18
CA VAL A 107 -2.42 -20.17 -7.00
C VAL A 107 -1.97 -21.44 -6.26
N ASP A 108 -2.83 -22.43 -6.10
CA ASP A 108 -2.50 -23.69 -5.43
C ASP A 108 -1.34 -24.42 -6.11
N SER A 109 -1.32 -24.41 -7.45
CA SER A 109 -0.25 -25.04 -8.25
C SER A 109 1.15 -24.45 -8.00
N LEU A 110 1.24 -23.26 -7.43
CA LEU A 110 2.49 -22.58 -7.08
C LEU A 110 3.03 -23.02 -5.69
N ASN A 111 2.34 -23.92 -4.99
CA ASN A 111 2.79 -24.55 -3.75
C ASN A 111 3.33 -23.55 -2.70
N GLY A 112 2.67 -22.41 -2.54
CA GLY A 112 3.02 -21.40 -1.55
C GLY A 112 4.11 -20.41 -1.97
N GLN A 113 4.59 -20.46 -3.19
CA GLN A 113 5.49 -19.42 -3.72
C GLN A 113 4.80 -18.06 -3.81
N TYR A 114 3.49 -18.04 -4.04
CA TYR A 114 2.67 -16.85 -4.08
C TYR A 114 1.48 -16.94 -3.11
N ILE A 115 1.26 -15.87 -2.34
CA ILE A 115 0.15 -15.73 -1.40
C ILE A 115 -0.74 -14.60 -1.89
N ALA A 116 -2.00 -14.93 -2.20
CA ALA A 116 -2.97 -14.01 -2.74
C ALA A 116 -3.70 -13.23 -1.65
N ALA A 117 -3.94 -11.94 -1.88
CA ALA A 117 -4.73 -11.05 -1.02
C ALA A 117 -5.76 -10.26 -1.83
N GLU A 118 -6.67 -9.55 -1.16
CA GLU A 118 -7.57 -8.60 -1.82
C GLU A 118 -6.81 -7.43 -2.47
N ASP A 119 -7.36 -6.94 -3.57
CA ASP A 119 -6.99 -5.67 -4.20
C ASP A 119 -8.18 -5.14 -5.04
N MET A 120 -7.96 -4.09 -5.82
CA MET A 120 -8.99 -3.49 -6.67
C MET A 120 -9.70 -4.52 -7.53
N GLY A 121 -11.04 -4.53 -7.48
CA GLY A 121 -11.90 -5.45 -8.23
C GLY A 121 -12.07 -6.85 -7.60
N VAL A 122 -11.33 -7.15 -6.53
CA VAL A 122 -11.43 -8.40 -5.75
C VAL A 122 -11.63 -8.07 -4.28
N SER A 123 -12.77 -8.45 -3.73
CA SER A 123 -13.15 -8.18 -2.35
C SER A 123 -12.73 -9.30 -1.39
N VAL A 124 -12.87 -9.07 -0.09
CA VAL A 124 -12.67 -10.12 0.94
C VAL A 124 -13.56 -11.35 0.68
N SER A 125 -14.79 -11.15 0.23
CA SER A 125 -15.68 -12.28 -0.12
C SER A 125 -15.15 -13.08 -1.32
N ASP A 126 -14.50 -12.42 -2.28
CA ASP A 126 -13.88 -13.09 -3.43
C ASP A 126 -12.63 -13.87 -2.99
N ILE A 127 -11.85 -13.34 -2.06
CA ILE A 127 -10.72 -14.07 -1.44
C ILE A 127 -11.21 -15.32 -0.69
N ASN A 128 -12.37 -15.29 -0.04
CA ASN A 128 -12.95 -16.47 0.59
C ASN A 128 -13.32 -17.56 -0.43
N ILE A 129 -13.70 -17.19 -1.66
CA ILE A 129 -13.92 -18.15 -2.75
C ILE A 129 -12.59 -18.76 -3.19
N ILE A 130 -11.56 -17.96 -3.42
CA ILE A 130 -10.21 -18.41 -3.75
C ILE A 130 -9.67 -19.36 -2.65
N ASN A 131 -9.93 -19.04 -1.38
CA ASN A 131 -9.51 -19.86 -0.23
C ASN A 131 -10.13 -21.26 -0.18
N GLN A 132 -11.24 -21.49 -0.87
CA GLN A 132 -11.82 -22.83 -0.97
C GLN A 132 -11.01 -23.76 -1.88
N GLU A 133 -10.18 -23.21 -2.76
CA GLU A 133 -9.34 -23.95 -3.70
C GLU A 133 -7.87 -24.03 -3.24
N THR A 134 -7.40 -23.10 -2.39
CA THR A 134 -6.01 -23.04 -1.94
C THR A 134 -5.89 -22.43 -0.55
N PRO A 135 -4.96 -22.90 0.32
CA PRO A 135 -4.66 -22.26 1.59
C PRO A 135 -3.75 -21.00 1.43
N TRP A 136 -3.21 -20.76 0.24
CA TRP A 136 -2.24 -19.70 -0.02
C TRP A 136 -2.91 -18.35 -0.27
N VAL A 137 -3.70 -17.91 0.71
CA VAL A 137 -4.38 -16.61 0.72
C VAL A 137 -4.19 -15.92 2.07
N CYS A 138 -4.34 -14.60 2.09
CA CYS A 138 -4.34 -13.81 3.33
C CYS A 138 -5.36 -12.67 3.25
N GLY A 139 -5.53 -11.94 4.37
CA GLY A 139 -6.54 -10.89 4.46
C GLY A 139 -7.95 -11.43 4.71
N ILE A 140 -8.06 -12.64 5.25
CA ILE A 140 -9.35 -13.22 5.67
C ILE A 140 -9.79 -12.50 6.95
N GLU A 141 -10.92 -11.81 6.89
CA GLU A 141 -11.40 -10.95 7.98
C GLU A 141 -11.57 -11.69 9.33
N SER A 142 -12.06 -12.94 9.28
CA SER A 142 -12.21 -13.76 10.48
C SER A 142 -10.89 -14.17 11.15
N VAL A 143 -9.74 -13.98 10.47
CA VAL A 143 -8.41 -14.31 10.96
C VAL A 143 -7.68 -13.07 11.46
N SER A 144 -7.51 -12.06 10.60
CA SER A 144 -6.67 -10.89 10.89
C SER A 144 -7.44 -9.59 11.14
N GLY A 145 -8.77 -9.62 11.01
CA GLY A 145 -9.63 -8.45 11.19
C GLY A 145 -9.37 -7.34 10.14
N ASP A 146 -9.76 -6.13 10.49
CA ASP A 146 -9.64 -4.95 9.61
C ASP A 146 -8.20 -4.41 9.55
N PRO A 147 -7.48 -4.53 8.42
CA PRO A 147 -6.09 -4.08 8.29
C PRO A 147 -5.94 -2.55 8.35
N SER A 148 -7.03 -1.80 8.12
CA SER A 148 -6.99 -0.33 8.12
C SER A 148 -6.68 0.25 9.50
N ILE A 149 -6.95 -0.49 10.58
CA ILE A 149 -6.58 -0.11 11.95
C ILE A 149 -5.06 -0.01 12.09
N TYR A 150 -4.35 -1.01 11.60
CA TYR A 150 -2.88 -1.05 11.67
C TYR A 150 -2.23 -0.09 10.69
N THR A 151 -2.84 0.12 9.51
CA THR A 151 -2.39 1.15 8.57
C THR A 151 -2.51 2.54 9.19
N ALA A 152 -3.65 2.89 9.76
CA ALA A 152 -3.85 4.18 10.40
C ALA A 152 -2.89 4.39 11.58
N HIS A 153 -2.65 3.35 12.38
CA HIS A 153 -1.72 3.41 13.50
C HIS A 153 -0.27 3.62 13.02
N GLY A 154 0.17 2.89 11.98
CA GLY A 154 1.51 3.05 11.39
C GLY A 154 1.74 4.47 10.86
N VAL A 155 0.78 5.00 10.08
CA VAL A 155 0.85 6.39 9.59
C VAL A 155 0.88 7.38 10.74
N PHE A 156 0.08 7.20 11.77
CA PHE A 156 0.09 8.05 12.97
C PHE A 156 1.46 8.08 13.65
N LEU A 157 2.11 6.93 13.80
CA LEU A 157 3.45 6.86 14.38
C LEU A 157 4.50 7.52 13.49
N CYS A 158 4.41 7.34 12.16
CA CYS A 158 5.27 8.02 11.20
C CYS A 158 5.08 9.55 11.20
N ILE A 159 3.85 10.05 11.37
CA ILE A 159 3.57 11.48 11.55
C ILE A 159 4.25 12.02 12.81
N LYS A 160 4.22 11.28 13.92
CA LYS A 160 4.90 11.66 15.15
C LYS A 160 6.42 11.69 15.00
N GLU A 161 7.00 10.71 14.31
CA GLU A 161 8.44 10.70 14.00
C GLU A 161 8.83 11.88 13.09
N THR A 162 7.99 12.17 12.08
CA THR A 162 8.20 13.33 11.21
C THR A 162 8.14 14.64 12.00
N ALA A 163 7.24 14.74 12.98
CA ALA A 163 7.18 15.88 13.89
C ALA A 163 8.46 16.00 14.76
N GLU A 164 8.96 14.87 15.27
CA GLU A 164 10.25 14.82 16.01
C GLU A 164 11.40 15.33 15.14
N GLN A 165 11.47 14.87 13.88
CA GLN A 165 12.49 15.29 12.92
C GLN A 165 12.42 16.78 12.60
N LEU A 166 11.21 17.33 12.38
CA LEU A 166 11.02 18.73 11.99
C LEU A 166 11.20 19.73 13.15
N TRP A 167 10.82 19.33 14.37
CA TRP A 167 10.68 20.27 15.49
C TRP A 167 11.33 19.81 16.79
N GLY A 168 12.03 18.66 16.80
CA GLY A 168 12.62 18.08 18.00
C GLY A 168 11.58 17.68 19.06
N SER A 169 10.34 17.43 18.63
CA SER A 169 9.25 17.00 19.50
C SER A 169 8.19 16.23 18.72
N SER A 170 7.85 15.06 19.19
CA SER A 170 6.76 14.25 18.62
C SER A 170 5.35 14.73 19.00
N SER A 171 5.22 15.88 19.69
CA SER A 171 3.93 16.48 20.03
C SER A 171 3.25 17.05 18.80
N LEU A 172 1.99 16.68 18.60
CA LEU A 172 1.15 17.18 17.51
C LEU A 172 0.20 18.29 17.98
N LYS A 173 0.27 18.72 19.24
CA LYS A 173 -0.59 19.74 19.81
C LYS A 173 -0.43 21.08 19.05
N GLY A 174 -1.53 21.55 18.47
CA GLY A 174 -1.59 22.78 17.67
C GLY A 174 -0.91 22.71 16.31
N ARG A 175 -0.47 21.52 15.87
CA ARG A 175 0.05 21.31 14.51
C ARG A 175 -1.09 21.25 13.51
N LYS A 176 -0.95 21.96 12.40
CA LYS A 176 -1.92 21.97 11.30
C LYS A 176 -1.71 20.75 10.41
N ILE A 177 -2.64 19.82 10.42
CA ILE A 177 -2.56 18.58 9.66
C ILE A 177 -3.72 18.52 8.67
N GLY A 178 -3.37 18.38 7.38
CA GLY A 178 -4.32 18.28 6.28
C GLY A 178 -4.52 16.83 5.83
N ILE A 179 -5.70 16.25 6.05
CA ILE A 179 -6.05 14.87 5.66
C ILE A 179 -6.92 14.90 4.40
N GLN A 180 -6.42 14.32 3.31
CA GLN A 180 -7.15 14.17 2.06
C GLN A 180 -7.70 12.76 1.93
N GLY A 181 -9.00 12.58 2.07
CA GLY A 181 -9.70 11.30 2.05
C GLY A 181 -10.00 10.76 3.45
N LEU A 182 -11.29 10.53 3.70
CA LEU A 182 -11.84 10.04 4.98
C LEU A 182 -12.47 8.64 4.83
N GLY A 183 -11.83 7.77 4.06
CA GLY A 183 -12.16 6.35 3.98
C GLY A 183 -11.80 5.58 5.26
N SER A 184 -11.70 4.24 5.16
CA SER A 184 -11.43 3.36 6.31
C SER A 184 -10.18 3.74 7.11
N VAL A 185 -9.10 4.14 6.45
CA VAL A 185 -7.85 4.57 7.12
C VAL A 185 -7.96 6.02 7.58
N GLY A 186 -8.38 6.95 6.70
CA GLY A 186 -8.38 8.39 7.00
C GLY A 186 -9.22 8.75 8.23
N ARG A 187 -10.38 8.12 8.43
CA ARG A 187 -11.24 8.34 9.62
C ARG A 187 -10.60 7.85 10.91
N LYS A 188 -9.93 6.71 10.89
CA LYS A 188 -9.22 6.16 12.06
C LYS A 188 -8.01 7.03 12.41
N LEU A 189 -7.30 7.51 11.39
CA LEU A 189 -6.18 8.41 11.56
C LEU A 189 -6.62 9.77 12.10
N LEU A 190 -7.70 10.34 11.55
CA LEU A 190 -8.33 11.58 12.05
C LEU A 190 -8.61 11.49 13.55
N HIS A 191 -9.23 10.39 14.01
CA HIS A 191 -9.50 10.15 15.43
C HIS A 191 -8.21 10.23 16.27
N SER A 192 -7.15 9.54 15.86
CA SER A 192 -5.87 9.53 16.58
C SER A 192 -5.22 10.91 16.62
N LEU A 193 -5.26 11.66 15.52
CA LEU A 193 -4.70 13.00 15.41
C LEU A 193 -5.48 14.03 16.23
N PHE A 194 -6.81 13.90 16.29
CA PHE A 194 -7.66 14.75 17.13
C PHE A 194 -7.28 14.61 18.62
N PHE A 195 -7.16 13.37 19.13
CA PHE A 195 -6.76 13.14 20.51
C PHE A 195 -5.29 13.51 20.79
N ALA A 196 -4.46 13.59 19.77
CA ALA A 196 -3.10 14.13 19.88
C ALA A 196 -3.07 15.67 19.90
N GLY A 197 -4.22 16.34 19.76
CA GLY A 197 -4.37 17.78 19.85
C GLY A 197 -4.00 18.55 18.59
N ALA A 198 -3.99 17.90 17.43
CA ALA A 198 -3.73 18.55 16.15
C ALA A 198 -4.90 19.43 15.70
N GLU A 199 -4.61 20.50 14.94
CA GLU A 199 -5.59 21.27 14.18
C GLU A 199 -5.83 20.57 12.84
N LEU A 200 -7.07 20.10 12.61
CA LEU A 200 -7.37 19.22 11.49
C LEU A 200 -8.10 19.92 10.36
N TYR A 201 -7.52 19.81 9.17
CA TYR A 201 -8.09 20.23 7.90
C TYR A 201 -8.38 18.97 7.09
N VAL A 202 -9.61 18.83 6.59
CA VAL A 202 -10.03 17.59 5.94
C VAL A 202 -10.72 17.83 4.60
N SER A 203 -10.57 16.88 3.68
CA SER A 203 -11.41 16.83 2.48
C SER A 203 -11.83 15.40 2.18
N ASP A 204 -13.02 15.27 1.61
CA ASP A 204 -13.55 14.05 1.03
C ASP A 204 -14.56 14.39 -0.06
N THR A 205 -14.88 13.47 -0.93
CA THR A 205 -15.95 13.60 -1.92
C THR A 205 -17.33 13.26 -1.33
N ASN A 206 -17.37 12.58 -0.18
CA ASN A 206 -18.59 12.17 0.50
C ASN A 206 -19.00 13.22 1.56
N GLN A 207 -20.02 14.03 1.22
CA GLN A 207 -20.51 15.09 2.09
C GLN A 207 -21.02 14.57 3.44
N ALA A 208 -21.66 13.41 3.48
CA ALA A 208 -22.17 12.83 4.73
C ALA A 208 -21.04 12.51 5.72
N VAL A 209 -19.88 12.06 5.23
CA VAL A 209 -18.69 11.85 6.05
C VAL A 209 -18.14 13.16 6.57
N LEU A 210 -18.08 14.20 5.72
CA LEU A 210 -17.63 15.53 6.12
C LEU A 210 -18.52 16.13 7.21
N ASP A 211 -19.84 16.02 7.07
CA ASP A 211 -20.82 16.51 8.06
C ASP A 211 -20.65 15.77 9.41
N GLU A 212 -20.46 14.45 9.36
CA GLU A 212 -20.22 13.63 10.55
C GLU A 212 -18.95 14.06 11.29
N VAL A 213 -17.80 14.12 10.60
CA VAL A 213 -16.53 14.44 11.26
C VAL A 213 -16.47 15.89 11.73
N THR A 214 -17.11 16.82 11.03
CA THR A 214 -17.24 18.23 11.47
C THR A 214 -18.03 18.32 12.77
N LYS A 215 -19.14 17.59 12.84
CA LYS A 215 -19.98 17.55 14.04
C LYS A 215 -19.26 16.99 15.27
N PHE A 216 -18.49 15.90 15.09
CA PHE A 216 -17.88 15.19 16.21
C PHE A 216 -16.50 15.71 16.60
N TYR A 217 -15.72 16.26 15.67
CA TYR A 217 -14.33 16.66 15.89
C TYR A 217 -14.08 18.17 15.67
N GLY A 218 -15.04 18.92 15.15
CA GLY A 218 -14.88 20.35 14.90
C GLY A 218 -13.79 20.67 13.87
N VAL A 219 -13.60 19.80 12.89
CA VAL A 219 -12.57 19.94 11.86
C VAL A 219 -12.90 21.03 10.85
N THR A 220 -11.87 21.58 10.19
CA THR A 220 -12.05 22.52 9.08
C THR A 220 -12.14 21.76 7.76
N VAL A 221 -13.26 21.87 7.06
CA VAL A 221 -13.43 21.26 5.74
C VAL A 221 -12.78 22.15 4.68
N VAL A 222 -11.98 21.54 3.79
CA VAL A 222 -11.26 22.19 2.70
C VAL A 222 -11.67 21.54 1.38
N PRO A 223 -11.91 22.31 0.31
CA PRO A 223 -12.16 21.73 -1.01
C PRO A 223 -11.03 20.82 -1.48
N VAL A 224 -11.35 19.69 -2.13
CA VAL A 224 -10.36 18.70 -2.58
C VAL A 224 -9.26 19.32 -3.46
N ASN A 225 -9.62 20.24 -4.34
CA ASN A 225 -8.71 20.92 -5.26
C ASN A 225 -7.83 22.00 -4.59
N ALA A 226 -8.15 22.42 -3.37
CA ALA A 226 -7.36 23.40 -2.63
C ALA A 226 -6.24 22.77 -1.80
N PHE A 227 -6.21 21.43 -1.67
CA PHE A 227 -5.22 20.75 -0.84
C PHE A 227 -3.76 21.01 -1.23
N PRO A 228 -3.37 21.07 -2.52
CA PRO A 228 -1.98 21.37 -2.86
C PRO A 228 -1.48 22.74 -2.38
N THR A 229 -2.40 23.70 -2.20
CA THR A 229 -2.09 25.07 -1.73
C THR A 229 -2.45 25.31 -0.26
N LEU A 230 -2.91 24.28 0.44
CA LEU A 230 -3.25 24.37 1.87
C LEU A 230 -1.99 24.64 2.70
N GLU A 231 -1.99 25.73 3.45
CA GLU A 231 -0.93 25.98 4.44
C GLU A 231 -1.14 25.10 5.66
N CYS A 232 -0.41 23.99 5.70
CA CYS A 232 -0.41 23.07 6.82
C CYS A 232 1.02 22.61 7.18
N ASP A 233 1.19 22.08 8.36
CA ASP A 233 2.48 21.52 8.79
C ASP A 233 2.75 20.19 8.09
N ILE A 234 1.75 19.30 8.07
CA ILE A 234 1.86 17.97 7.46
C ILE A 234 0.66 17.71 6.56
N PHE A 235 0.92 17.37 5.31
CA PHE A 235 -0.07 16.87 4.36
C PHE A 235 -0.16 15.35 4.43
N VAL A 236 -1.39 14.83 4.55
CA VAL A 236 -1.67 13.41 4.77
C VAL A 236 -2.60 12.87 3.68
N PRO A 237 -2.06 12.43 2.54
CA PRO A 237 -2.85 11.76 1.50
C PRO A 237 -3.39 10.42 1.98
N CYS A 238 -4.72 10.25 1.98
CA CYS A 238 -5.41 9.00 2.35
C CYS A 238 -6.44 8.54 1.30
N ALA A 239 -6.49 9.17 0.12
CA ALA A 239 -7.46 8.86 -0.93
C ALA A 239 -6.80 8.09 -2.10
N PHE A 240 -6.37 8.79 -3.14
CA PHE A 240 -5.88 8.19 -4.36
C PHE A 240 -4.36 8.38 -4.53
N GLY A 241 -3.74 7.51 -5.36
CA GLY A 241 -2.38 7.69 -5.84
C GLY A 241 -2.26 8.86 -6.81
N GLY A 242 -1.01 9.32 -7.08
CA GLY A 242 -0.73 10.41 -8.00
C GLY A 242 -1.22 11.78 -7.51
N VAL A 243 -1.56 11.89 -6.23
CA VAL A 243 -2.04 13.16 -5.64
C VAL A 243 -0.96 14.24 -5.71
N ILE A 244 0.30 13.86 -5.64
CA ILE A 244 1.46 14.73 -5.88
C ILE A 244 1.96 14.43 -7.29
N ASN A 245 1.83 15.41 -8.17
CA ASN A 245 2.13 15.28 -9.58
C ASN A 245 2.87 16.53 -10.11
N ARG A 246 3.29 16.48 -11.37
CA ARG A 246 4.05 17.58 -12.00
C ARG A 246 3.33 18.93 -11.99
N SER A 247 1.99 18.93 -11.99
CA SER A 247 1.20 20.16 -12.03
C SER A 247 1.10 20.86 -10.67
N ASN A 248 1.27 20.13 -9.56
CA ASN A 248 1.02 20.67 -8.22
C ASN A 248 2.19 20.59 -7.25
N VAL A 249 3.23 19.79 -7.52
CA VAL A 249 4.37 19.59 -6.60
C VAL A 249 5.04 20.90 -6.18
N TYR A 250 5.12 21.88 -7.06
CA TYR A 250 5.70 23.19 -6.76
C TYR A 250 4.77 24.13 -5.98
N ASN A 251 3.49 23.77 -5.82
CA ASN A 251 2.48 24.55 -5.11
C ASN A 251 2.25 24.08 -3.68
N LEU A 252 2.90 22.97 -3.27
CA LEU A 252 2.74 22.45 -1.92
C LEU A 252 3.26 23.44 -0.88
N ARG A 253 2.46 23.64 0.18
CA ARG A 253 2.76 24.59 1.28
C ARG A 253 2.82 23.88 2.64
N CYS A 254 3.22 22.62 2.62
CA CYS A 254 3.46 21.85 3.84
C CYS A 254 4.96 21.70 4.13
N ARG A 255 5.28 21.29 5.34
CA ARG A 255 6.65 20.95 5.77
C ARG A 255 6.95 19.48 5.52
N ALA A 256 5.93 18.63 5.50
CA ALA A 256 6.08 17.22 5.22
C ALA A 256 4.85 16.62 4.56
N VAL A 257 5.06 15.46 3.90
CA VAL A 257 3.99 14.59 3.38
C VAL A 257 4.16 13.21 4.00
N VAL A 258 3.13 12.76 4.73
CA VAL A 258 3.09 11.45 5.40
C VAL A 258 1.68 10.88 5.30
N GLY A 259 1.41 9.92 4.42
CA GLY A 259 0.04 9.49 4.17
C GLY A 259 -0.15 7.99 4.04
N ALA A 260 -1.41 7.60 3.91
CA ALA A 260 -1.84 6.20 3.78
C ALA A 260 -2.09 5.78 2.33
N ALA A 261 -2.28 6.72 1.40
CA ALA A 261 -2.49 6.38 0.00
C ALA A 261 -1.27 5.67 -0.60
N ASN A 262 -1.51 4.69 -1.45
CA ASN A 262 -0.44 4.04 -2.22
C ASN A 262 -0.06 4.94 -3.41
N ASN A 263 1.21 4.89 -3.83
CA ASN A 263 1.72 5.63 -4.99
C ASN A 263 1.35 7.12 -4.94
N GLN A 264 1.61 7.78 -3.80
CA GLN A 264 1.27 9.19 -3.58
C GLN A 264 1.92 10.11 -4.62
N LEU A 265 3.15 9.80 -5.00
CA LEU A 265 3.86 10.46 -6.10
C LEU A 265 3.42 9.85 -7.43
N GLU A 266 3.01 10.69 -8.39
CA GLU A 266 2.74 10.28 -9.78
C GLU A 266 3.96 9.59 -10.41
N ASN A 267 5.15 10.07 -10.05
CA ASN A 267 6.43 9.51 -10.45
C ASN A 267 7.41 9.59 -9.28
N PRO A 268 8.20 8.54 -9.00
CA PRO A 268 9.21 8.54 -7.93
C PRO A 268 10.20 9.71 -7.99
N SER A 269 10.54 10.21 -9.18
CA SER A 269 11.43 11.36 -9.35
C SER A 269 10.93 12.67 -8.70
N LEU A 270 9.64 12.74 -8.35
CA LEU A 270 9.09 13.87 -7.60
C LEU A 270 9.59 13.91 -6.13
N GLY A 271 10.16 12.81 -5.64
CA GLY A 271 10.87 12.78 -4.36
C GLY A 271 12.01 13.80 -4.31
N ALA A 272 12.82 13.85 -5.36
CA ALA A 272 13.90 14.83 -5.48
C ALA A 272 13.38 16.28 -5.53
N VAL A 273 12.21 16.50 -6.14
CA VAL A 273 11.59 17.84 -6.17
C VAL A 273 11.12 18.26 -4.79
N LEU A 274 10.50 17.35 -4.02
CA LEU A 274 10.10 17.62 -2.63
C LEU A 274 11.31 17.91 -1.76
N HIS A 275 12.36 17.11 -1.88
CA HIS A 275 13.62 17.29 -1.16
C HIS A 275 14.23 18.67 -1.43
N ALA A 276 14.34 19.07 -2.70
CA ALA A 276 14.85 20.38 -3.10
C ALA A 276 14.01 21.56 -2.58
N GLN A 277 12.73 21.35 -2.27
CA GLN A 277 11.86 22.33 -1.62
C GLN A 277 11.91 22.30 -0.09
N GLY A 278 12.70 21.41 0.51
CA GLY A 278 12.78 21.22 1.95
C GLY A 278 11.51 20.59 2.54
N ILE A 279 10.73 19.84 1.72
CA ILE A 279 9.55 19.11 2.17
C ILE A 279 9.96 17.67 2.47
N LEU A 280 9.85 17.24 3.74
CA LEU A 280 10.10 15.85 4.12
C LEU A 280 9.03 14.93 3.54
N TYR A 281 9.44 13.89 2.86
CA TYR A 281 8.54 12.86 2.33
C TYR A 281 8.77 11.55 3.08
N ALA A 282 7.72 11.02 3.73
CA ALA A 282 7.74 9.66 4.23
C ALA A 282 7.34 8.72 3.09
N PRO A 283 8.22 7.80 2.64
CA PRO A 283 7.88 6.85 1.59
C PRO A 283 6.58 6.13 1.91
N ASP A 284 5.62 6.19 1.00
CA ASP A 284 4.25 5.72 1.25
C ASP A 284 4.21 4.23 1.56
N TYR A 285 5.01 3.42 0.85
CA TYR A 285 5.09 1.98 1.07
C TYR A 285 5.71 1.60 2.42
N LEU A 286 6.41 2.53 3.12
CA LEU A 286 6.80 2.37 4.52
C LEU A 286 5.68 2.84 5.45
N ALA A 287 5.23 4.08 5.32
CA ALA A 287 4.28 4.69 6.25
C ALA A 287 2.95 3.91 6.34
N ASN A 288 2.47 3.40 5.20
CA ASN A 288 1.22 2.65 5.10
C ASN A 288 1.37 1.13 5.25
N ALA A 289 2.55 0.63 5.63
CA ALA A 289 2.82 -0.81 5.70
C ALA A 289 2.06 -1.56 6.81
N GLY A 290 1.40 -0.86 7.73
CA GLY A 290 0.71 -1.48 8.86
C GLY A 290 -0.32 -2.54 8.46
N GLY A 291 -1.09 -2.30 7.39
CA GLY A 291 -2.03 -3.26 6.85
C GLY A 291 -1.36 -4.50 6.26
N LEU A 292 -0.25 -4.31 5.54
CA LEU A 292 0.54 -5.43 5.03
C LEU A 292 1.11 -6.28 6.18
N LEU A 293 1.67 -5.65 7.21
CA LEU A 293 2.15 -6.35 8.41
C LEU A 293 1.05 -7.16 9.07
N ASN A 294 -0.17 -6.61 9.16
CA ASN A 294 -1.32 -7.32 9.72
C ASN A 294 -1.63 -8.62 8.97
N VAL A 295 -1.75 -8.56 7.64
CA VAL A 295 -2.13 -9.73 6.84
C VAL A 295 -0.97 -10.71 6.66
N ALA A 296 0.27 -10.23 6.53
CA ALA A 296 1.45 -11.09 6.37
C ALA A 296 1.72 -11.95 7.61
N LEU A 297 1.54 -11.40 8.80
CA LEU A 297 1.76 -12.13 10.06
C LEU A 297 0.62 -13.13 10.39
N ALA A 298 -0.46 -13.13 9.63
CA ALA A 298 -1.53 -14.12 9.72
C ALA A 298 -1.27 -15.36 8.85
N VAL A 299 -0.30 -15.31 7.94
CA VAL A 299 -0.03 -16.42 7.01
C VAL A 299 0.71 -17.56 7.71
N GLY A 300 0.12 -18.77 7.69
CA GLY A 300 0.77 -19.99 8.16
C GLY A 300 1.13 -20.04 9.63
N LYS A 301 0.64 -19.09 10.44
CA LYS A 301 0.92 -18.98 11.89
C LYS A 301 -0.34 -18.60 12.65
N ALA A 302 -0.34 -18.87 13.97
CA ALA A 302 -1.38 -18.35 14.84
C ALA A 302 -1.30 -16.82 14.87
N TYR A 303 -2.37 -16.16 14.46
CA TYR A 303 -2.43 -14.71 14.44
C TYR A 303 -2.36 -14.10 15.84
N CYS A 304 -1.50 -13.10 16.03
CA CYS A 304 -1.31 -12.40 17.29
C CYS A 304 -1.29 -10.88 17.08
N PRO A 305 -2.35 -10.15 17.49
CA PRO A 305 -2.41 -8.69 17.37
C PRO A 305 -1.25 -7.94 18.02
N LYS A 306 -0.75 -8.47 19.17
CA LYS A 306 0.40 -7.86 19.87
C LYS A 306 1.68 -7.91 19.04
N THR A 307 1.91 -9.01 18.32
CA THR A 307 3.06 -9.14 17.42
C THR A 307 2.93 -8.15 16.25
N VAL A 308 1.72 -7.98 15.72
CA VAL A 308 1.48 -6.98 14.65
C VAL A 308 1.80 -5.57 15.17
N LEU A 309 1.29 -5.19 16.33
CA LEU A 309 1.57 -3.87 16.94
C LEU A 309 3.07 -3.65 17.18
N GLN A 310 3.78 -4.67 17.66
CA GLN A 310 5.24 -4.60 17.84
C GLN A 310 5.97 -4.36 16.51
N LYS A 311 5.53 -4.99 15.43
CA LYS A 311 6.09 -4.76 14.09
C LYS A 311 5.75 -3.38 13.56
N VAL A 312 4.50 -2.94 13.70
CA VAL A 312 4.07 -1.59 13.27
C VAL A 312 4.85 -0.50 14.02
N SER A 313 5.19 -0.72 15.30
CA SER A 313 5.99 0.24 16.08
C SER A 313 7.44 0.37 15.62
N GLN A 314 7.92 -0.48 14.73
CA GLN A 314 9.25 -0.34 14.10
C GLN A 314 9.25 0.61 12.89
N LEU A 315 8.10 0.86 12.26
CA LEU A 315 8.00 1.71 11.07
C LEU A 315 8.59 3.13 11.30
N PRO A 316 8.27 3.84 12.40
CA PRO A 316 8.87 5.14 12.66
C PRO A 316 10.39 5.08 12.88
N LEU A 317 10.95 3.98 13.39
CA LEU A 317 12.40 3.84 13.58
C LEU A 317 13.10 3.72 12.22
N ILE A 318 12.54 2.96 11.30
CA ILE A 318 13.04 2.86 9.93
C ILE A 318 12.94 4.22 9.22
N LEU A 319 11.82 4.92 9.40
CA LEU A 319 11.64 6.27 8.84
C LEU A 319 12.68 7.27 9.38
N LYS A 320 12.98 7.20 10.68
CA LYS A 320 14.03 8.00 11.31
C LYS A 320 15.39 7.77 10.67
N GLU A 321 15.77 6.51 10.45
CA GLU A 321 17.03 6.16 9.78
C GLU A 321 17.09 6.75 8.36
N ILE A 322 15.99 6.67 7.59
CA ILE A 322 15.87 7.24 6.25
C ILE A 322 16.04 8.77 6.31
N TYR A 323 15.37 9.45 7.24
CA TYR A 323 15.51 10.91 7.40
C TYR A 323 16.92 11.32 7.76
N GLN A 324 17.56 10.62 8.70
CA GLN A 324 18.95 10.88 9.09
C GLN A 324 19.92 10.66 7.93
N GLN A 325 19.74 9.61 7.14
CA GLN A 325 20.55 9.39 5.95
C GLN A 325 20.31 10.48 4.90
N SER A 326 19.07 10.92 4.71
CA SER A 326 18.72 12.01 3.80
C SER A 326 19.44 13.32 4.18
N GLU A 327 19.47 13.68 5.46
CA GLU A 327 20.22 14.85 5.94
C GLU A 327 21.73 14.70 5.74
N ASN A 328 22.29 13.53 6.00
CA ASN A 328 23.73 13.29 5.91
C ASN A 328 24.25 13.23 4.47
N THR A 329 23.43 12.78 3.52
CA THR A 329 23.85 12.54 2.12
C THR A 329 23.28 13.53 1.12
N ASP A 330 22.36 14.40 1.55
CA ASP A 330 21.60 15.34 0.72
C ASP A 330 20.85 14.62 -0.43
N GLN A 331 20.33 13.41 -0.13
CA GLN A 331 19.54 12.61 -1.07
C GLN A 331 18.07 12.56 -0.63
N ASP A 332 17.17 12.43 -1.59
CA ASP A 332 15.75 12.28 -1.27
C ASP A 332 15.43 10.90 -0.67
N THR A 333 14.36 10.87 0.11
CA THR A 333 13.96 9.70 0.89
C THR A 333 13.48 8.52 0.04
N VAL A 334 13.03 8.75 -1.21
CA VAL A 334 12.58 7.68 -2.12
C VAL A 334 13.80 6.87 -2.57
N ILE A 335 14.83 7.53 -3.09
CA ILE A 335 16.08 6.88 -3.53
C ILE A 335 16.72 6.13 -2.37
N LEU A 336 16.79 6.74 -1.18
CA LEU A 336 17.38 6.10 -0.01
C LEU A 336 16.61 4.86 0.43
N SER A 337 15.28 4.92 0.42
CA SER A 337 14.45 3.77 0.77
C SER A 337 14.62 2.62 -0.21
N ASP A 338 14.72 2.92 -1.49
CA ASP A 338 14.98 1.92 -2.54
C ASP A 338 16.38 1.31 -2.36
N SER A 339 17.39 2.12 -2.10
CA SER A 339 18.77 1.65 -1.83
C SER A 339 18.84 0.72 -0.62
N ILE A 340 18.14 1.05 0.48
CA ILE A 340 18.07 0.20 1.67
C ILE A 340 17.43 -1.16 1.35
N VAL A 341 16.41 -1.18 0.49
CA VAL A 341 15.78 -2.43 0.07
C VAL A 341 16.75 -3.27 -0.76
N GLU A 342 17.44 -2.68 -1.73
CA GLU A 342 18.43 -3.39 -2.57
C GLU A 342 19.59 -3.94 -1.74
N GLU A 343 20.11 -3.17 -0.79
CA GLU A 343 21.14 -3.64 0.15
C GLU A 343 20.66 -4.84 0.97
N LYS A 344 19.43 -4.75 1.50
CA LYS A 344 18.85 -5.86 2.26
C LYS A 344 18.67 -7.11 1.40
N LEU A 345 18.19 -6.98 0.16
CA LEU A 345 18.03 -8.10 -0.77
C LEU A 345 19.39 -8.73 -1.10
N THR A 346 20.41 -7.92 -1.36
CA THR A 346 21.78 -8.41 -1.64
C THR A 346 22.36 -9.23 -0.48
N ALA A 347 21.99 -8.90 0.78
CA ALA A 347 22.44 -9.65 1.95
C ALA A 347 21.86 -11.07 2.06
N TYR A 348 20.85 -11.43 1.27
CA TYR A 348 20.26 -12.77 1.20
C TYR A 348 20.84 -13.63 0.07
N ILE A 349 21.62 -13.05 -0.85
CA ILE A 349 22.31 -13.73 -1.95
C ILE A 349 23.72 -14.14 -1.50
#